data_37f70972a60489ed95d653ab8f06bd67
#
_entry.id   37f70972a60489ed95d653ab8f06bd67
#
_cell.length_a   1.000
_cell.length_b   1.000
_cell.length_c   1.000
_cell.angle_alpha   90.00
_cell.angle_beta   90.00
_cell.angle_gamma   90.00
#
_symmetry.space_group_name_H-M   'P 1'
#
loop_
_entity.id
_entity.type
_entity.pdbx_description
1 polymer ?
#
loop_
_entity_poly.entity_id
_entity_poly.type
_entity_poly.pdbx_seq_one_letter_code
_entity_poly.pdbx_strand_id
1 'polypeptide(L)'
;MEYTELLEKQIIGRLRVDNPWWTEGEIPDFYQEMQPRLYLDIFYSLVTNTDLKRAVILMGPRRVGKTVMIYHTIARLLAEGVPQQNIIYISVETPIYNKIYLEQLFNLSKQTLGKSEDDHEQFFVFFDEIQYLKDWEINLKSLVDTYKNVKFVASGSAAAELKRRSNESGAGRFTDFNLPPLTFYEYIHLKGYEKLMIPRKMQWKGDEIDCFGTIDIDKLNKLFIDYINYGGYPEVVFSEKIQENPGQFIRHDIIDKVLLRDLPSLYGIQDVQELNSLFTMIAYHSGSQFSYETMSKESGVRKDLLRKYISYLEAAFLIRVIHRTDDNAKRYQRETSFKIYLTNPSLRCALFQPIRVTDDEIGDMVETAVYAQWIPRQSTDSVITFANWRLNKKTQGEVDIVGIDTGRQKPQWAVEIKWSDRYTERPGELESLLWYMPKNGLTDAIVTSETVTMMKEMDNVVLHFMPVACYTYTVARNTLENTRFLYGL
;
A
#
# COMPACT_ATOMS: atom_id res chain seq x y z
N MET A 1 36.83 1.69 -29.64
CA MET A 1 36.57 0.22 -29.77
C MET A 1 36.90 -0.52 -28.48
N GLU A 2 38.14 -0.53 -27.99
CA GLU A 2 38.51 -1.26 -26.75
C GLU A 2 37.70 -0.94 -25.49
N TYR A 3 37.39 0.34 -25.26
CA TYR A 3 36.59 0.75 -24.08
C TYR A 3 35.14 0.25 -24.12
N THR A 4 34.53 0.27 -25.31
CA THR A 4 33.15 -0.21 -25.51
C THR A 4 33.07 -1.72 -25.32
N GLU A 5 34.02 -2.49 -25.88
CA GLU A 5 34.11 -3.95 -25.72
C GLU A 5 34.37 -4.36 -24.26
N LEU A 6 35.21 -3.60 -23.54
CA LEU A 6 35.46 -3.85 -22.12
C LEU A 6 34.21 -3.62 -21.28
N LEU A 7 33.47 -2.53 -21.56
CA LEU A 7 32.21 -2.22 -20.88
C LEU A 7 31.16 -3.30 -21.13
N GLU A 8 30.99 -3.75 -22.36
CA GLU A 8 30.05 -4.84 -22.70
C GLU A 8 30.41 -6.15 -21.96
N LYS A 9 31.69 -6.51 -21.91
CA LYS A 9 32.13 -7.69 -21.12
C LYS A 9 31.81 -7.56 -19.64
N GLN A 10 31.96 -6.38 -19.07
CA GLN A 10 31.59 -6.13 -17.67
C GLN A 10 30.09 -6.22 -17.45
N ILE A 11 29.27 -5.71 -18.36
CA ILE A 11 27.81 -5.80 -18.33
C ILE A 11 27.38 -7.27 -18.41
N ILE A 12 27.92 -8.03 -19.36
CA ILE A 12 27.64 -9.47 -19.51
C ILE A 12 28.00 -10.23 -18.23
N GLY A 13 29.17 -9.91 -17.64
CA GLY A 13 29.58 -10.51 -16.37
C GLY A 13 28.57 -10.20 -15.24
N ARG A 14 28.09 -8.95 -15.17
CA ARG A 14 27.10 -8.54 -14.17
C ARG A 14 25.75 -9.21 -14.40
N LEU A 15 25.25 -9.28 -15.64
CA LEU A 15 24.01 -9.94 -15.98
C LEU A 15 23.98 -11.43 -15.55
N ARG A 16 25.11 -12.15 -15.68
CA ARG A 16 25.24 -13.52 -15.18
C ARG A 16 25.13 -13.62 -13.67
N VAL A 17 25.74 -12.68 -12.95
CA VAL A 17 25.65 -12.62 -11.48
C VAL A 17 24.22 -12.30 -11.01
N ASP A 18 23.55 -11.42 -11.71
CA ASP A 18 22.17 -11.03 -11.37
C ASP A 18 21.15 -12.12 -11.70
N ASN A 19 21.51 -13.10 -12.56
CA ASN A 19 20.62 -14.18 -13.02
C ASN A 19 21.23 -15.58 -12.77
N PRO A 20 21.44 -15.98 -11.50
CA PRO A 20 22.10 -17.26 -11.18
C PRO A 20 21.33 -18.46 -11.73
N TRP A 21 20.02 -18.39 -11.87
CA TRP A 21 19.22 -19.49 -12.44
C TRP A 21 19.60 -19.85 -13.87
N TRP A 22 20.29 -18.98 -14.61
CA TRP A 22 20.77 -19.35 -15.96
C TRP A 22 21.74 -20.53 -15.95
N THR A 23 22.43 -20.76 -14.81
CA THR A 23 23.38 -21.87 -14.61
C THR A 23 22.95 -22.83 -13.52
N GLU A 24 22.34 -22.33 -12.44
CA GLU A 24 22.01 -23.12 -11.25
C GLU A 24 20.57 -23.64 -11.28
N GLY A 25 19.68 -23.02 -12.09
CA GLY A 25 18.27 -23.41 -12.20
C GLY A 25 17.38 -22.89 -11.07
N GLU A 26 17.94 -22.17 -10.10
CA GLU A 26 17.27 -21.73 -8.90
C GLU A 26 17.59 -20.26 -8.61
N ILE A 27 16.69 -19.58 -7.87
CA ILE A 27 16.94 -18.25 -7.35
C ILE A 27 17.89 -18.33 -6.12
N PRO A 28 18.55 -17.22 -5.72
CA PRO A 28 19.41 -17.23 -4.53
C PRO A 28 18.66 -17.68 -3.27
N ASP A 29 19.28 -18.54 -2.45
CA ASP A 29 18.73 -19.08 -1.19
C ASP A 29 18.14 -18.01 -0.28
N PHE A 30 18.82 -16.86 -0.19
CA PHE A 30 18.36 -15.71 0.59
C PHE A 30 16.92 -15.30 0.28
N TYR A 31 16.51 -15.34 -1.00
CA TYR A 31 15.12 -15.00 -1.39
C TYR A 31 14.20 -16.23 -1.29
N GLN A 32 14.73 -17.42 -1.47
CA GLN A 32 13.99 -18.67 -1.42
C GLN A 32 13.48 -18.98 -0.01
N GLU A 33 14.27 -18.64 1.03
CA GLU A 33 13.91 -18.82 2.43
C GLU A 33 12.87 -17.81 2.94
N MET A 34 12.66 -16.70 2.23
CA MET A 34 11.69 -15.68 2.64
C MET A 34 10.25 -16.15 2.39
N GLN A 35 9.35 -15.82 3.33
CA GLN A 35 7.93 -16.10 3.13
C GLN A 35 7.34 -15.16 2.06
N PRO A 36 6.56 -15.71 1.10
CA PRO A 36 5.93 -14.91 0.06
C PRO A 36 4.82 -14.02 0.63
N ARG A 37 4.65 -12.85 0.03
CA ARG A 37 3.52 -11.96 0.29
C ARG A 37 2.23 -12.60 -0.23
N LEU A 38 1.10 -12.41 0.44
CA LEU A 38 -0.22 -12.93 0.02
C LEU A 38 -0.71 -12.34 -1.32
N TYR A 39 -0.10 -11.26 -1.77
CA TYR A 39 -0.33 -10.64 -3.08
C TYR A 39 0.39 -11.36 -4.24
N LEU A 40 1.24 -12.35 -3.97
CA LEU A 40 2.04 -13.02 -4.99
C LEU A 40 1.18 -13.69 -6.07
N ASP A 41 0.08 -14.36 -5.70
CA ASP A 41 -0.78 -15.05 -6.68
C ASP A 41 -1.39 -14.06 -7.67
N ILE A 42 -1.82 -12.89 -7.18
CA ILE A 42 -2.40 -11.84 -8.03
C ILE A 42 -1.34 -11.28 -8.98
N PHE A 43 -0.16 -10.97 -8.44
CA PHE A 43 0.94 -10.46 -9.25
C PHE A 43 1.39 -11.48 -10.29
N TYR A 44 1.52 -12.75 -9.89
CA TYR A 44 1.89 -13.85 -10.76
C TYR A 44 0.91 -14.02 -11.93
N SER A 45 -0.41 -13.95 -11.67
CA SER A 45 -1.43 -14.05 -12.71
C SER A 45 -1.32 -12.94 -13.77
N LEU A 46 -0.95 -11.72 -13.35
CA LEU A 46 -0.70 -10.61 -14.28
C LEU A 46 0.57 -10.82 -15.11
N VAL A 47 1.61 -11.38 -14.50
CA VAL A 47 2.88 -11.66 -15.18
C VAL A 47 2.71 -12.80 -16.19
N THR A 48 1.97 -13.84 -15.86
CA THR A 48 1.75 -14.99 -16.76
C THR A 48 0.66 -14.75 -17.79
N ASN A 49 -0.16 -13.72 -17.66
CA ASN A 49 -1.14 -13.35 -18.68
C ASN A 49 -0.43 -12.73 -19.90
N THR A 50 -0.08 -13.56 -20.86
CA THR A 50 0.59 -13.17 -22.10
C THR A 50 -0.37 -12.74 -23.21
N ASP A 51 -1.69 -12.94 -23.05
CA ASP A 51 -2.70 -12.48 -24.01
C ASP A 51 -2.80 -10.95 -23.98
N LEU A 52 -2.62 -10.34 -22.83
CA LEU A 52 -2.53 -8.89 -22.69
C LEU A 52 -1.10 -8.41 -22.97
N LYS A 53 -0.88 -7.83 -24.14
CA LYS A 53 0.40 -7.24 -24.56
C LYS A 53 0.68 -5.93 -23.82
N ARG A 54 0.87 -6.03 -22.51
CA ARG A 54 1.15 -4.90 -21.59
C ARG A 54 2.26 -5.29 -20.64
N ALA A 55 3.12 -4.33 -20.31
CA ALA A 55 4.03 -4.50 -19.19
C ALA A 55 3.29 -4.40 -17.86
N VAL A 56 3.71 -5.15 -16.86
CA VAL A 56 3.22 -5.04 -15.48
C VAL A 56 4.15 -4.09 -14.71
N ILE A 57 3.58 -3.06 -14.10
CA ILE A 57 4.34 -2.10 -13.30
C ILE A 57 4.06 -2.37 -11.82
N LEU A 58 5.03 -2.97 -11.15
CA LEU A 58 5.00 -3.26 -9.71
C LEU A 58 5.41 -2.03 -8.91
N MET A 59 4.43 -1.35 -8.34
CA MET A 59 4.62 -0.13 -7.54
C MET A 59 4.46 -0.41 -6.05
N GLY A 60 5.00 0.45 -5.22
CA GLY A 60 4.83 0.40 -3.78
C GLY A 60 5.98 1.09 -3.04
N PRO A 61 5.82 1.36 -1.74
CA PRO A 61 6.85 2.02 -0.95
C PRO A 61 8.16 1.22 -0.92
N ARG A 62 9.23 1.88 -0.46
CA ARG A 62 10.49 1.18 -0.19
C ARG A 62 10.30 0.11 0.87
N ARG A 63 11.07 -0.98 0.78
CA ARG A 63 11.11 -2.07 1.78
C ARG A 63 9.81 -2.87 1.97
N VAL A 64 8.83 -2.76 1.07
CA VAL A 64 7.61 -3.60 1.12
C VAL A 64 7.78 -4.99 0.50
N GLY A 65 8.96 -5.29 -0.07
CA GLY A 65 9.27 -6.59 -0.65
C GLY A 65 9.02 -6.72 -2.15
N LYS A 66 9.11 -5.62 -2.94
CA LYS A 66 8.97 -5.67 -4.41
C LYS A 66 9.98 -6.60 -5.07
N THR A 67 11.27 -6.43 -4.76
CA THR A 67 12.35 -7.29 -5.27
C THR A 67 12.14 -8.75 -4.87
N VAL A 68 11.74 -9.00 -3.62
CA VAL A 68 11.42 -10.36 -3.14
C VAL A 68 10.27 -10.96 -3.92
N MET A 69 9.22 -10.19 -4.20
CA MET A 69 8.07 -10.63 -5.01
C MET A 69 8.49 -10.98 -6.44
N ILE A 70 9.41 -10.23 -7.04
CA ILE A 70 9.98 -10.56 -8.36
C ILE A 70 10.73 -11.91 -8.28
N TYR A 71 11.61 -12.11 -7.30
CA TYR A 71 12.34 -13.37 -7.16
C TYR A 71 11.39 -14.56 -6.91
N HIS A 72 10.36 -14.41 -6.06
CA HIS A 72 9.36 -15.47 -5.88
C HIS A 72 8.56 -15.75 -7.16
N THR A 73 8.30 -14.72 -7.98
CA THR A 73 7.68 -14.90 -9.30
C THR A 73 8.61 -15.67 -10.22
N ILE A 74 9.90 -15.38 -10.25
CA ILE A 74 10.92 -16.10 -11.02
C ILE A 74 11.00 -17.55 -10.56
N ALA A 75 11.07 -17.81 -9.25
CA ALA A 75 11.09 -19.16 -8.69
C ALA A 75 9.88 -19.97 -9.14
N ARG A 76 8.70 -19.36 -9.14
CA ARG A 76 7.48 -20.04 -9.58
C ARG A 76 7.47 -20.30 -11.10
N LEU A 77 7.95 -19.38 -11.93
CA LEU A 77 8.11 -19.59 -13.37
C LEU A 77 9.05 -20.77 -13.65
N LEU A 78 10.18 -20.86 -12.93
CA LEU A 78 11.11 -21.99 -13.03
C LEU A 78 10.45 -23.30 -12.61
N ALA A 79 9.72 -23.32 -11.49
CA ALA A 79 9.00 -24.50 -11.00
C ALA A 79 7.89 -24.95 -11.95
N GLU A 80 7.26 -24.04 -12.69
CA GLU A 80 6.25 -24.34 -13.72
C GLU A 80 6.88 -24.73 -15.08
N GLY A 81 8.21 -24.83 -15.16
CA GLY A 81 8.94 -25.35 -16.33
C GLY A 81 9.26 -24.31 -17.40
N VAL A 82 9.17 -23.00 -17.09
CA VAL A 82 9.69 -21.98 -18.02
C VAL A 82 11.21 -22.15 -18.15
N PRO A 83 11.75 -22.22 -19.38
CA PRO A 83 13.19 -22.37 -19.57
C PRO A 83 13.96 -21.25 -18.85
N GLN A 84 14.95 -21.62 -18.07
CA GLN A 84 15.72 -20.68 -17.24
C GLN A 84 16.36 -19.55 -18.06
N GLN A 85 16.75 -19.82 -19.32
CA GLN A 85 17.31 -18.82 -20.24
C GLN A 85 16.25 -17.84 -20.79
N ASN A 86 14.95 -18.11 -20.59
CA ASN A 86 13.87 -17.23 -21.03
C ASN A 86 13.40 -16.29 -19.93
N ILE A 87 14.07 -16.32 -18.76
CA ILE A 87 13.79 -15.42 -17.61
C ILE A 87 14.99 -14.51 -17.40
N ILE A 88 14.79 -13.19 -17.55
CA ILE A 88 15.84 -12.19 -17.45
C ILE A 88 15.48 -11.20 -16.33
N TYR A 89 16.41 -10.94 -15.42
CA TYR A 89 16.31 -9.94 -14.38
C TYR A 89 17.44 -8.92 -14.51
N ILE A 90 17.10 -7.64 -14.39
CA ILE A 90 18.02 -6.52 -14.51
C ILE A 90 17.68 -5.48 -13.42
N SER A 91 18.59 -5.31 -12.45
CA SER A 91 18.50 -4.26 -11.45
C SER A 91 19.06 -2.93 -12.01
N VAL A 92 18.16 -2.07 -12.48
CA VAL A 92 18.52 -0.84 -13.22
C VAL A 92 19.29 0.16 -12.35
N GLU A 93 19.21 0.07 -11.01
CA GLU A 93 19.98 0.91 -10.09
C GLU A 93 21.51 0.60 -10.10
N THR A 94 21.90 -0.53 -10.71
CA THR A 94 23.30 -0.95 -10.77
C THR A 94 24.12 0.07 -11.58
N PRO A 95 25.19 0.66 -11.02
CA PRO A 95 25.91 1.77 -11.65
C PRO A 95 26.44 1.51 -13.06
N ILE A 96 26.78 0.25 -13.36
CA ILE A 96 27.30 -0.13 -14.69
C ILE A 96 26.22 -0.02 -15.79
N TYR A 97 24.93 -0.05 -15.43
CA TYR A 97 23.81 0.09 -16.36
C TYR A 97 23.41 1.57 -16.58
N ASN A 98 24.04 2.50 -15.89
CA ASN A 98 23.72 3.91 -15.99
C ASN A 98 23.90 4.42 -17.44
N LYS A 99 22.89 5.10 -17.97
CA LYS A 99 22.85 5.63 -19.36
C LYS A 99 22.72 4.58 -20.47
N ILE A 100 22.45 3.32 -20.13
CA ILE A 100 22.17 2.26 -21.12
C ILE A 100 20.67 2.15 -21.29
N TYR A 101 20.18 2.09 -22.53
CA TYR A 101 18.76 1.91 -22.82
C TYR A 101 18.28 0.49 -22.47
N LEU A 102 17.03 0.35 -22.04
CA LEU A 102 16.43 -0.94 -21.68
C LEU A 102 16.56 -1.98 -22.81
N GLU A 103 16.35 -1.56 -24.03
CA GLU A 103 16.47 -2.43 -25.23
C GLU A 103 17.88 -2.96 -25.41
N GLN A 104 18.88 -2.13 -25.18
CA GLN A 104 20.30 -2.55 -25.27
C GLN A 104 20.62 -3.56 -24.16
N LEU A 105 20.15 -3.35 -22.93
CA LEU A 105 20.32 -4.30 -21.83
C LEU A 105 19.63 -5.64 -22.12
N PHE A 106 18.41 -5.59 -22.67
CA PHE A 106 17.69 -6.78 -23.08
C PHE A 106 18.42 -7.56 -24.16
N ASN A 107 18.90 -6.88 -25.22
CA ASN A 107 19.63 -7.50 -26.31
C ASN A 107 20.98 -8.11 -25.85
N LEU A 108 21.72 -7.41 -24.99
CA LEU A 108 22.94 -7.96 -24.38
C LEU A 108 22.64 -9.21 -23.53
N SER A 109 21.50 -9.25 -22.85
CA SER A 109 21.07 -10.44 -22.11
C SER A 109 20.81 -11.62 -23.04
N LYS A 110 20.09 -11.41 -24.16
CA LYS A 110 19.85 -12.45 -25.20
C LYS A 110 21.17 -12.95 -25.79
N GLN A 111 22.07 -12.04 -26.15
CA GLN A 111 23.41 -12.42 -26.66
C GLN A 111 24.21 -13.24 -25.65
N THR A 112 24.15 -12.89 -24.36
CA THR A 112 24.80 -13.64 -23.28
C THR A 112 24.32 -15.08 -23.20
N LEU A 113 23.04 -15.30 -23.54
CA LEU A 113 22.38 -16.62 -23.54
C LEU A 113 22.49 -17.36 -24.89
N GLY A 114 23.17 -16.77 -25.88
CA GLY A 114 23.28 -17.34 -27.24
C GLY A 114 21.95 -17.34 -28.00
N LYS A 115 20.99 -16.50 -27.61
CA LYS A 115 19.70 -16.33 -28.26
C LYS A 115 19.77 -15.29 -29.38
N SER A 116 19.10 -15.53 -30.51
CA SER A 116 19.01 -14.58 -31.61
C SER A 116 17.91 -13.56 -31.42
N GLU A 117 17.93 -12.47 -32.21
CA GLU A 117 16.85 -11.47 -32.21
C GLU A 117 15.54 -12.06 -32.75
N ASP A 118 15.61 -13.06 -33.63
CA ASP A 118 14.48 -13.71 -34.29
C ASP A 118 13.85 -14.86 -33.47
N ASP A 119 14.32 -15.10 -32.25
CA ASP A 119 13.74 -16.13 -31.39
C ASP A 119 12.29 -15.77 -31.02
N HIS A 120 11.35 -16.61 -31.41
CA HIS A 120 9.92 -16.47 -31.14
C HIS A 120 9.49 -17.09 -29.80
N GLU A 121 10.43 -17.48 -28.96
CA GLU A 121 10.16 -18.03 -27.64
C GLU A 121 9.54 -16.95 -26.71
N GLN A 122 8.72 -17.41 -25.76
CA GLN A 122 8.18 -16.53 -24.72
C GLN A 122 9.27 -16.18 -23.72
N PHE A 123 9.54 -14.90 -23.52
CA PHE A 123 10.45 -14.37 -22.51
C PHE A 123 9.69 -13.65 -21.39
N PHE A 124 10.24 -13.69 -20.17
CA PHE A 124 9.85 -12.89 -19.03
C PHE A 124 11.02 -12.01 -18.62
N VAL A 125 10.84 -10.70 -18.70
CA VAL A 125 11.91 -9.72 -18.45
C VAL A 125 11.51 -8.80 -17.31
N PHE A 126 12.32 -8.79 -16.26
CA PHE A 126 12.10 -8.01 -15.04
C PHE A 126 13.13 -6.89 -14.95
N PHE A 127 12.65 -5.65 -14.97
CA PHE A 127 13.45 -4.45 -14.69
C PHE A 127 13.15 -3.96 -13.28
N ASP A 128 14.07 -4.14 -12.36
CA ASP A 128 13.91 -3.71 -10.98
C ASP A 128 14.46 -2.29 -10.77
N GLU A 129 13.78 -1.49 -9.94
CA GLU A 129 14.09 -0.09 -9.62
C GLU A 129 14.19 0.82 -10.88
N ILE A 130 13.21 0.70 -11.77
CA ILE A 130 13.22 1.32 -13.11
C ILE A 130 13.31 2.85 -13.09
N GLN A 131 12.92 3.53 -11.99
CA GLN A 131 12.98 4.98 -11.87
C GLN A 131 14.41 5.55 -11.94
N TYR A 132 15.42 4.74 -11.80
CA TYR A 132 16.81 5.18 -11.98
C TYR A 132 17.19 5.40 -13.45
N LEU A 133 16.36 4.93 -14.40
CA LEU A 133 16.55 5.20 -15.82
C LEU A 133 15.70 6.41 -16.25
N LYS A 134 16.35 7.38 -16.91
CA LYS A 134 15.64 8.51 -17.50
C LYS A 134 14.77 8.04 -18.67
N ASP A 135 13.57 8.62 -18.80
CA ASP A 135 12.60 8.34 -19.88
C ASP A 135 12.28 6.83 -20.03
N TRP A 136 12.31 6.10 -18.92
CA TRP A 136 12.08 4.65 -18.85
C TRP A 136 10.71 4.26 -19.43
N GLU A 137 9.67 5.08 -19.25
CA GLU A 137 8.32 4.81 -19.74
C GLU A 137 8.26 4.78 -21.27
N ILE A 138 9.01 5.65 -21.96
CA ILE A 138 9.10 5.67 -23.43
C ILE A 138 9.86 4.44 -23.90
N ASN A 139 10.98 4.10 -23.24
CA ASN A 139 11.78 2.92 -23.52
C ASN A 139 10.96 1.63 -23.34
N LEU A 140 10.26 1.51 -22.20
CA LEU A 140 9.47 0.31 -21.89
C LEU A 140 8.28 0.17 -22.86
N LYS A 141 7.62 1.28 -23.22
CA LYS A 141 6.56 1.28 -24.22
C LYS A 141 7.07 0.79 -25.58
N SER A 142 8.23 1.28 -26.02
CA SER A 142 8.87 0.83 -27.26
C SER A 142 9.12 -0.68 -27.25
N LEU A 143 9.64 -1.22 -26.13
CA LEU A 143 9.85 -2.65 -25.95
C LEU A 143 8.54 -3.45 -26.08
N VAL A 144 7.47 -3.02 -25.40
CA VAL A 144 6.14 -3.67 -25.46
C VAL A 144 5.57 -3.64 -26.88
N ASP A 145 5.80 -2.56 -27.63
CA ASP A 145 5.32 -2.42 -28.99
C ASP A 145 6.13 -3.25 -29.99
N THR A 146 7.42 -3.45 -29.73
CA THR A 146 8.35 -4.18 -30.61
C THR A 146 8.31 -5.69 -30.36
N TYR A 147 8.43 -6.14 -29.11
CA TYR A 147 8.63 -7.54 -28.75
C TYR A 147 7.34 -8.20 -28.27
N LYS A 148 6.58 -8.81 -29.17
CA LYS A 148 5.25 -9.37 -28.86
C LYS A 148 5.30 -10.68 -28.04
N ASN A 149 6.43 -11.40 -28.06
CA ASN A 149 6.65 -12.64 -27.33
C ASN A 149 7.36 -12.40 -25.99
N VAL A 150 7.45 -11.16 -25.54
CA VAL A 150 8.11 -10.82 -24.29
C VAL A 150 7.10 -10.22 -23.31
N LYS A 151 7.03 -10.76 -22.12
CA LYS A 151 6.32 -10.16 -20.99
C LYS A 151 7.29 -9.31 -20.20
N PHE A 152 7.11 -8.01 -20.25
CA PHE A 152 7.91 -7.07 -19.47
C PHE A 152 7.25 -6.78 -18.13
N VAL A 153 8.08 -6.75 -17.10
CA VAL A 153 7.72 -6.36 -15.73
C VAL A 153 8.70 -5.28 -15.29
N ALA A 154 8.20 -4.22 -14.70
CA ALA A 154 9.06 -3.19 -14.13
C ALA A 154 8.66 -2.90 -12.68
N SER A 155 9.63 -2.75 -11.78
CA SER A 155 9.36 -2.30 -10.43
C SER A 155 9.86 -0.89 -10.17
N GLY A 156 9.22 -0.19 -9.22
CA GLY A 156 9.68 1.12 -8.78
C GLY A 156 9.10 1.54 -7.44
N SER A 157 9.82 2.41 -6.73
CA SER A 157 9.45 2.88 -5.39
C SER A 157 8.75 4.25 -5.38
N ALA A 158 8.97 5.09 -6.38
CA ALA A 158 8.36 6.41 -6.49
C ALA A 158 7.06 6.36 -7.31
N ALA A 159 6.00 5.85 -6.70
CA ALA A 159 4.75 5.53 -7.37
C ALA A 159 4.11 6.68 -8.16
N ALA A 160 4.22 7.93 -7.69
CA ALA A 160 3.60 9.03 -8.42
C ALA A 160 4.27 9.32 -9.75
N GLU A 161 5.58 9.33 -9.76
CA GLU A 161 6.30 9.59 -10.99
C GLU A 161 6.06 8.45 -11.98
N LEU A 162 6.12 7.20 -11.52
CA LEU A 162 5.78 6.03 -12.32
C LEU A 162 4.35 6.11 -12.85
N LYS A 163 3.38 6.36 -11.98
CA LYS A 163 1.96 6.43 -12.34
C LYS A 163 1.65 7.62 -13.26
N ARG A 164 2.20 8.79 -12.97
CA ARG A 164 2.03 9.98 -13.80
C ARG A 164 2.57 9.73 -15.21
N ARG A 165 3.79 9.25 -15.34
CA ARG A 165 4.42 8.99 -16.62
C ARG A 165 3.75 7.84 -17.37
N SER A 166 3.34 6.77 -16.69
CA SER A 166 2.61 5.67 -17.31
C SER A 166 1.28 6.13 -17.91
N ASN A 167 0.59 7.08 -17.28
CA ASN A 167 -0.65 7.64 -17.79
C ASN A 167 -0.45 8.55 -19.01
N GLU A 168 0.66 9.29 -19.07
CA GLU A 168 0.94 10.23 -20.16
C GLU A 168 1.45 9.53 -21.42
N SER A 169 2.37 8.58 -21.30
CA SER A 169 3.04 7.97 -22.45
C SER A 169 2.73 6.49 -22.67
N GLY A 170 2.30 5.79 -21.64
CA GLY A 170 2.07 4.33 -21.65
C GLY A 170 0.60 3.91 -21.74
N ALA A 171 -0.33 4.84 -22.04
CA ALA A 171 -1.75 4.53 -22.10
C ALA A 171 -2.05 3.27 -22.94
N GLY A 172 -2.65 2.25 -22.31
CA GLY A 172 -2.96 0.96 -22.92
C GLY A 172 -1.77 0.00 -23.11
N ARG A 173 -0.56 0.35 -22.63
CA ARG A 173 0.64 -0.51 -22.67
C ARG A 173 1.09 -1.00 -21.29
N PHE A 174 0.54 -0.46 -20.21
CA PHE A 174 0.91 -0.79 -18.85
C PHE A 174 -0.30 -1.28 -18.05
N THR A 175 -0.04 -2.17 -17.12
CA THR A 175 -0.96 -2.62 -16.07
C THR A 175 -0.29 -2.37 -14.74
N ASP A 176 -0.86 -1.46 -13.95
CA ASP A 176 -0.32 -1.09 -12.66
C ASP A 176 -0.70 -2.13 -11.59
N PHE A 177 0.26 -2.51 -10.78
CA PHE A 177 0.07 -3.35 -9.61
C PHE A 177 0.70 -2.69 -8.38
N ASN A 178 -0.12 -2.32 -7.40
CA ASN A 178 0.32 -1.66 -6.19
C ASN A 178 0.51 -2.68 -5.06
N LEU A 179 1.77 -2.84 -4.60
CA LEU A 179 2.09 -3.62 -3.41
C LEU A 179 2.11 -2.69 -2.19
N PRO A 180 1.12 -2.79 -1.28
CA PRO A 180 1.03 -1.92 -0.12
C PRO A 180 2.04 -2.33 0.97
N PRO A 181 2.22 -1.51 2.02
CA PRO A 181 2.73 -2.01 3.30
C PRO A 181 1.95 -3.23 3.76
N LEU A 182 2.52 -4.06 4.63
CA LEU A 182 1.81 -5.23 5.15
C LEU A 182 0.48 -4.83 5.78
N THR A 183 -0.57 -5.52 5.41
CA THR A 183 -1.87 -5.44 6.09
C THR A 183 -1.84 -6.26 7.39
N PHE A 184 -2.80 -6.03 8.29
CA PHE A 184 -2.88 -6.81 9.52
C PHE A 184 -3.17 -8.29 9.25
N TYR A 185 -3.92 -8.59 8.18
CA TYR A 185 -4.12 -9.98 7.72
C TYR A 185 -2.79 -10.63 7.33
N GLU A 186 -1.97 -9.97 6.50
CA GLU A 186 -0.65 -10.47 6.12
C GLU A 186 0.29 -10.60 7.32
N TYR A 187 0.24 -9.64 8.26
CA TYR A 187 1.04 -9.69 9.48
C TYR A 187 0.73 -10.93 10.31
N ILE A 188 -0.54 -11.23 10.55
CA ILE A 188 -0.99 -12.44 11.27
C ILE A 188 -0.53 -13.70 10.54
N HIS A 189 -0.64 -13.73 9.21
CA HIS A 189 -0.18 -14.84 8.38
C HIS A 189 1.33 -15.04 8.48
N LEU A 190 2.12 -14.01 8.24
CA LEU A 190 3.58 -14.06 8.26
C LEU A 190 4.15 -14.41 9.65
N LYS A 191 3.43 -14.09 10.72
CA LYS A 191 3.78 -14.47 12.09
C LYS A 191 3.27 -15.87 12.49
N GLY A 192 2.52 -16.55 11.61
CA GLY A 192 2.00 -17.92 11.86
C GLY A 192 0.87 -17.97 12.89
N TYR A 193 0.08 -16.90 13.03
CA TYR A 193 -1.01 -16.82 14.00
C TYR A 193 -2.41 -16.96 13.39
N GLU A 194 -2.58 -17.52 12.21
CA GLU A 194 -3.88 -17.66 11.55
C GLU A 194 -4.88 -18.49 12.37
N LYS A 195 -4.38 -19.49 13.11
CA LYS A 195 -5.22 -20.33 13.99
C LYS A 195 -5.88 -19.55 15.12
N LEU A 196 -5.42 -18.32 15.39
CA LEU A 196 -6.04 -17.43 16.37
C LEU A 196 -7.39 -16.89 15.86
N MET A 197 -7.56 -16.82 14.54
CA MET A 197 -8.72 -16.22 13.88
C MET A 197 -9.79 -17.27 13.56
N ILE A 198 -11.05 -16.93 13.85
CA ILE A 198 -12.21 -17.81 13.63
C ILE A 198 -13.15 -17.13 12.65
N PRO A 199 -13.51 -17.79 11.52
CA PRO A 199 -14.58 -17.32 10.66
C PRO A 199 -15.89 -17.19 11.44
N ARG A 200 -16.60 -16.09 11.25
CA ARG A 200 -17.92 -15.81 11.82
C ARG A 200 -18.80 -15.17 10.76
N LYS A 201 -20.10 -15.22 11.01
CA LYS A 201 -21.09 -14.51 10.22
C LYS A 201 -21.75 -13.43 11.07
N MET A 202 -22.01 -12.30 10.48
CA MET A 202 -22.72 -11.18 11.08
C MET A 202 -23.95 -10.87 10.25
N GLN A 203 -25.09 -10.67 10.91
CA GLN A 203 -26.30 -10.17 10.25
C GLN A 203 -26.08 -8.69 9.89
N TRP A 204 -26.27 -8.33 8.64
CA TRP A 204 -26.07 -6.99 8.15
C TRP A 204 -27.13 -6.63 7.13
N LYS A 205 -28.03 -5.67 7.49
CA LYS A 205 -29.15 -5.24 6.61
C LYS A 205 -30.03 -6.38 6.12
N GLY A 206 -30.20 -7.42 6.94
CA GLY A 206 -31.00 -8.60 6.59
C GLY A 206 -30.22 -9.72 5.89
N ASP A 207 -28.99 -9.49 5.46
CA ASP A 207 -28.11 -10.49 4.86
C ASP A 207 -27.05 -10.98 5.85
N GLU A 208 -26.49 -12.16 5.61
CA GLU A 208 -25.29 -12.64 6.33
C GLU A 208 -24.03 -12.20 5.59
N ILE A 209 -23.12 -11.55 6.31
CA ILE A 209 -21.79 -11.20 5.79
C ILE A 209 -20.71 -11.94 6.58
N ASP A 210 -19.64 -12.33 5.88
CA ASP A 210 -18.50 -12.98 6.49
C ASP A 210 -17.62 -11.96 7.25
N CYS A 211 -17.29 -12.32 8.49
CA CYS A 211 -16.35 -11.59 9.33
C CYS A 211 -15.47 -12.56 10.12
N PHE A 212 -14.56 -12.04 10.93
CA PHE A 212 -13.67 -12.84 11.77
C PHE A 212 -13.77 -12.43 13.23
N GLY A 213 -13.82 -13.44 14.08
CA GLY A 213 -13.56 -13.32 15.52
C GLY A 213 -12.22 -13.94 15.87
N THR A 214 -11.96 -14.08 17.16
CA THR A 214 -10.75 -14.71 17.68
C THR A 214 -11.07 -15.67 18.81
N ILE A 215 -10.16 -16.65 19.05
CA ILE A 215 -10.21 -17.54 20.22
C ILE A 215 -9.55 -16.91 21.45
N ASP A 216 -8.73 -15.87 21.26
CA ASP A 216 -7.98 -15.20 22.33
C ASP A 216 -7.82 -13.71 21.98
N ILE A 217 -8.70 -12.89 22.54
CA ILE A 217 -8.73 -11.45 22.25
C ILE A 217 -7.53 -10.71 22.84
N ASP A 218 -7.05 -11.12 24.01
CA ASP A 218 -5.92 -10.47 24.67
C ASP A 218 -4.64 -10.66 23.85
N LYS A 219 -4.45 -11.88 23.33
CA LYS A 219 -3.33 -12.18 22.45
C LYS A 219 -3.44 -11.43 21.12
N LEU A 220 -4.63 -11.38 20.53
CA LEU A 220 -4.86 -10.65 19.29
C LEU A 220 -4.62 -9.15 19.45
N ASN A 221 -5.06 -8.55 20.54
CA ASN A 221 -4.84 -7.15 20.87
C ASN A 221 -3.35 -6.83 21.05
N LYS A 222 -2.58 -7.69 21.69
CA LYS A 222 -1.10 -7.56 21.76
C LYS A 222 -0.49 -7.56 20.36
N LEU A 223 -0.87 -8.52 19.51
CA LEU A 223 -0.39 -8.58 18.12
C LEU A 223 -0.83 -7.36 17.30
N PHE A 224 -1.99 -6.78 17.61
CA PHE A 224 -2.46 -5.58 16.94
C PHE A 224 -1.64 -4.34 17.34
N ILE A 225 -1.28 -4.20 18.62
CA ILE A 225 -0.37 -3.14 19.08
C ILE A 225 1.04 -3.33 18.48
N ASP A 226 1.53 -4.56 18.42
CA ASP A 226 2.80 -4.87 17.75
C ASP A 226 2.74 -4.52 16.26
N TYR A 227 1.62 -4.81 15.59
CA TYR A 227 1.39 -4.40 14.20
C TYR A 227 1.39 -2.88 14.03
N ILE A 228 0.74 -2.14 14.92
CA ILE A 228 0.73 -0.67 14.90
C ILE A 228 2.16 -0.14 14.97
N ASN A 229 3.01 -0.73 15.80
CA ASN A 229 4.37 -0.27 16.00
C ASN A 229 5.37 -0.78 14.95
N TYR A 230 5.22 -2.02 14.47
CA TYR A 230 6.25 -2.72 13.70
C TYR A 230 5.75 -3.40 12.44
N GLY A 231 4.42 -3.49 12.24
CA GLY A 231 3.81 -4.40 11.28
C GLY A 231 3.86 -3.98 9.81
N GLY A 232 4.38 -2.80 9.47
CA GLY A 232 4.26 -2.26 8.11
C GLY A 232 5.20 -2.87 7.07
N TYR A 233 6.33 -3.42 7.50
CA TYR A 233 7.40 -3.83 6.60
C TYR A 233 7.95 -5.21 6.96
N PRO A 234 8.08 -6.13 5.99
CA PRO A 234 8.50 -7.52 6.27
C PRO A 234 9.79 -7.61 7.08
N GLU A 235 10.82 -6.85 6.74
CA GLU A 235 12.10 -6.89 7.42
C GLU A 235 12.00 -6.48 8.90
N VAL A 236 11.12 -5.52 9.23
CA VAL A 236 10.85 -5.11 10.62
C VAL A 236 10.11 -6.20 11.37
N VAL A 237 9.16 -6.88 10.72
CA VAL A 237 8.34 -7.94 11.34
C VAL A 237 9.19 -9.14 11.78
N PHE A 238 10.24 -9.46 11.03
CA PHE A 238 11.07 -10.65 11.28
C PHE A 238 12.35 -10.34 12.07
N SER A 239 12.73 -9.09 12.28
CA SER A 239 13.97 -8.72 12.96
C SER A 239 13.72 -8.06 14.30
N GLU A 240 13.90 -8.81 15.39
CA GLU A 240 13.86 -8.27 16.77
C GLU A 240 14.87 -7.14 16.95
N LYS A 241 16.07 -7.29 16.35
CA LYS A 241 17.10 -6.26 16.41
C LYS A 241 16.65 -4.91 15.81
N ILE A 242 15.83 -4.96 14.74
CA ILE A 242 15.26 -3.73 14.15
C ILE A 242 14.18 -3.18 15.07
N GLN A 243 13.38 -4.04 15.71
CA GLN A 243 12.33 -3.64 16.66
C GLN A 243 12.87 -3.03 17.96
N GLU A 244 14.11 -3.35 18.35
CA GLU A 244 14.80 -2.67 19.47
C GLU A 244 15.09 -1.20 19.14
N ASN A 245 15.33 -0.86 17.87
CA ASN A 245 15.58 0.50 17.42
C ASN A 245 14.91 0.80 16.07
N PRO A 246 13.57 0.79 16.01
CA PRO A 246 12.82 0.95 14.75
C PRO A 246 13.06 2.31 14.10
N GLY A 247 13.32 3.35 14.92
CA GLY A 247 13.64 4.69 14.44
C GLY A 247 14.87 4.73 13.54
N GLN A 248 15.87 3.94 13.84
CA GLN A 248 17.08 3.88 13.01
C GLN A 248 16.81 3.27 11.64
N PHE A 249 16.14 2.12 11.59
CA PHE A 249 15.88 1.40 10.33
C PHE A 249 14.77 2.04 9.49
N ILE A 250 13.55 2.14 10.05
CA ILE A 250 12.40 2.66 9.30
C ILE A 250 12.65 4.12 8.90
N ARG A 251 13.23 4.93 9.80
CA ARG A 251 13.55 6.32 9.52
C ARG A 251 14.58 6.43 8.41
N HIS A 252 15.77 5.84 8.58
CA HIS A 252 16.86 6.02 7.61
C HIS A 252 16.61 5.31 6.29
N ASP A 253 16.09 4.07 6.31
CA ASP A 253 15.94 3.27 5.10
C ASP A 253 14.63 3.49 4.34
N ILE A 254 13.61 4.02 5.00
CA ILE A 254 12.31 4.26 4.38
C ILE A 254 12.05 5.76 4.28
N ILE A 255 11.94 6.46 5.43
CA ILE A 255 11.50 7.86 5.47
C ILE A 255 12.57 8.78 4.87
N ASP A 256 13.79 8.76 5.42
CA ASP A 256 14.84 9.68 5.02
C ASP A 256 15.25 9.46 3.55
N LYS A 257 15.33 8.23 3.08
CA LYS A 257 15.61 7.96 1.65
C LYS A 257 14.56 8.53 0.73
N VAL A 258 13.29 8.45 1.11
CA VAL A 258 12.19 9.04 0.32
C VAL A 258 12.24 10.56 0.37
N LEU A 259 12.34 11.15 1.58
CA LEU A 259 12.25 12.60 1.78
C LEU A 259 13.50 13.35 1.35
N LEU A 260 14.69 12.77 1.60
CA LEU A 260 15.98 13.46 1.38
C LEU A 260 16.61 13.13 0.02
N ARG A 261 16.19 12.06 -0.66
CA ARG A 261 16.78 11.60 -1.91
C ARG A 261 15.76 11.45 -3.03
N ASP A 262 14.73 10.59 -2.84
CA ASP A 262 13.85 10.22 -3.94
C ASP A 262 12.96 11.38 -4.38
N LEU A 263 12.21 12.00 -3.47
CA LEU A 263 11.34 13.13 -3.79
C LEU A 263 12.11 14.37 -4.28
N PRO A 264 13.22 14.78 -3.65
CA PRO A 264 14.03 15.88 -4.17
C PRO A 264 14.58 15.62 -5.58
N SER A 265 15.05 14.40 -5.84
CA SER A 265 15.57 14.01 -7.15
C SER A 265 14.50 14.02 -8.25
N LEU A 266 13.28 13.56 -7.93
CA LEU A 266 12.18 13.43 -8.89
C LEU A 266 11.47 14.76 -9.17
N TYR A 267 11.30 15.60 -8.14
CA TYR A 267 10.48 16.81 -8.22
C TYR A 267 11.26 18.12 -8.10
N GLY A 268 12.59 18.04 -7.98
CA GLY A 268 13.45 19.24 -7.86
C GLY A 268 13.21 20.02 -6.57
N ILE A 269 12.87 19.32 -5.47
CA ILE A 269 12.65 19.96 -4.17
C ILE A 269 13.97 20.50 -3.65
N GLN A 270 14.04 21.81 -3.39
CA GLN A 270 15.25 22.46 -2.90
C GLN A 270 15.28 22.53 -1.35
N ASP A 271 14.13 22.80 -0.72
CA ASP A 271 14.03 22.81 0.73
C ASP A 271 13.52 21.48 1.29
N VAL A 272 14.47 20.60 1.51
CA VAL A 272 14.23 19.26 2.05
C VAL A 272 13.83 19.30 3.52
N GLN A 273 14.31 20.30 4.28
CA GLN A 273 13.98 20.45 5.69
C GLN A 273 12.51 20.83 5.88
N GLU A 274 11.99 21.70 5.02
CA GLU A 274 10.58 22.09 5.01
C GLU A 274 9.66 20.86 4.74
N LEU A 275 10.01 20.02 3.76
CA LEU A 275 9.29 18.79 3.48
C LEU A 275 9.33 17.80 4.65
N ASN A 276 10.51 17.62 5.28
CA ASN A 276 10.69 16.73 6.42
C ASN A 276 9.90 17.21 7.64
N SER A 277 9.91 18.50 7.94
CA SER A 277 9.15 19.10 9.04
C SER A 277 7.65 18.92 8.81
N LEU A 278 7.17 19.14 7.58
CA LEU A 278 5.78 18.93 7.21
C LEU A 278 5.38 17.45 7.40
N PHE A 279 6.19 16.50 6.94
CA PHE A 279 5.91 15.08 7.11
C PHE A 279 5.88 14.68 8.59
N THR A 280 6.80 15.19 9.39
CA THR A 280 6.85 14.94 10.84
C THR A 280 5.60 15.44 11.54
N MET A 281 5.13 16.65 11.19
CA MET A 281 3.86 17.21 11.70
C MET A 281 2.67 16.33 11.30
N ILE A 282 2.58 15.91 10.03
CA ILE A 282 1.52 15.02 9.55
C ILE A 282 1.55 13.67 10.29
N ALA A 283 2.73 13.11 10.50
CA ALA A 283 2.88 11.82 11.17
C ALA A 283 2.47 11.87 12.65
N TYR A 284 2.73 12.99 13.31
CA TYR A 284 2.31 13.21 14.69
C TYR A 284 0.77 13.30 14.81
N HIS A 285 0.12 13.96 13.85
CA HIS A 285 -1.31 14.20 13.80
C HIS A 285 -2.04 13.28 12.77
N SER A 286 -1.56 12.06 12.58
CA SER A 286 -2.22 11.11 11.66
C SER A 286 -3.67 10.85 12.12
N GLY A 287 -4.64 10.94 11.20
CA GLY A 287 -6.06 10.82 11.49
C GLY A 287 -6.74 12.14 11.86
N SER A 288 -5.98 13.18 12.18
CA SER A 288 -6.55 14.50 12.48
C SER A 288 -7.09 15.20 11.23
N GLN A 289 -8.06 16.07 11.43
CA GLN A 289 -8.63 16.89 10.37
C GLN A 289 -7.76 18.13 10.10
N PHE A 290 -7.40 18.33 8.85
CA PHE A 290 -6.60 19.44 8.38
C PHE A 290 -7.37 20.37 7.44
N SER A 291 -6.90 21.63 7.37
CA SER A 291 -7.16 22.55 6.27
C SER A 291 -5.83 23.09 5.74
N TYR A 292 -5.78 23.48 4.47
CA TYR A 292 -4.57 24.12 3.93
C TYR A 292 -4.20 25.43 4.64
N GLU A 293 -5.20 26.13 5.22
CA GLU A 293 -4.98 27.32 6.04
C GLU A 293 -4.26 27.02 7.35
N THR A 294 -4.78 26.04 8.10
CA THR A 294 -4.19 25.65 9.40
C THR A 294 -2.81 25.07 9.21
N MET A 295 -2.65 24.11 8.27
CA MET A 295 -1.36 23.52 7.97
C MET A 295 -0.31 24.53 7.53
N SER A 296 -0.69 25.52 6.70
CA SER A 296 0.23 26.57 6.26
C SER A 296 0.70 27.47 7.41
N LYS A 297 -0.19 27.76 8.38
CA LYS A 297 0.18 28.54 9.58
C LYS A 297 1.10 27.76 10.51
N GLU A 298 0.83 26.48 10.72
CA GLU A 298 1.57 25.63 11.66
C GLU A 298 2.93 25.20 11.10
N SER A 299 2.99 24.85 9.81
CA SER A 299 4.22 24.39 9.16
C SER A 299 5.10 25.53 8.64
N GLY A 300 4.56 26.73 8.45
CA GLY A 300 5.23 27.83 7.76
C GLY A 300 5.28 27.69 6.22
N VAL A 301 4.85 26.56 5.67
CA VAL A 301 4.87 26.25 4.23
C VAL A 301 3.75 27.01 3.50
N ARG A 302 4.07 27.65 2.38
CA ARG A 302 3.05 28.34 1.56
C ARG A 302 2.03 27.35 0.99
N LYS A 303 0.74 27.74 0.93
CA LYS A 303 -0.36 26.86 0.51
C LYS A 303 -0.15 26.13 -0.82
N ASP A 304 0.39 26.81 -1.82
CA ASP A 304 0.61 26.18 -3.14
C ASP A 304 1.71 25.12 -3.10
N LEU A 305 2.74 25.35 -2.29
CA LEU A 305 3.81 24.40 -2.08
C LEU A 305 3.34 23.23 -1.19
N LEU A 306 2.54 23.53 -0.17
CA LEU A 306 1.92 22.54 0.70
C LEU A 306 1.08 21.51 -0.09
N ARG A 307 0.26 21.96 -1.05
CA ARG A 307 -0.50 21.06 -1.93
C ARG A 307 0.42 20.13 -2.73
N LYS A 308 1.52 20.66 -3.25
CA LYS A 308 2.50 19.87 -3.98
C LYS A 308 3.16 18.84 -3.07
N TYR A 309 3.60 19.25 -1.88
CA TYR A 309 4.24 18.35 -0.92
C TYR A 309 3.32 17.23 -0.47
N ILE A 310 2.05 17.54 -0.15
CA ILE A 310 1.04 16.51 0.18
C ILE A 310 0.87 15.52 -1.00
N SER A 311 0.74 16.02 -2.22
CA SER A 311 0.66 15.17 -3.42
C SER A 311 1.89 14.29 -3.60
N TYR A 312 3.10 14.81 -3.33
CA TYR A 312 4.34 14.04 -3.43
C TYR A 312 4.46 12.97 -2.34
N LEU A 313 4.07 13.29 -1.10
CA LEU A 313 4.06 12.35 0.02
C LEU A 313 3.04 11.23 -0.20
N GLU A 314 1.85 11.56 -0.72
CA GLU A 314 0.83 10.57 -1.06
C GLU A 314 1.31 9.65 -2.20
N ALA A 315 1.93 10.23 -3.18
CA ALA A 315 2.49 9.52 -4.30
C ALA A 315 3.67 8.61 -3.93
N ALA A 316 4.45 9.01 -2.93
CA ALA A 316 5.51 8.20 -2.35
C ALA A 316 5.01 7.10 -1.39
N PHE A 317 3.70 6.93 -1.26
CA PHE A 317 3.05 5.99 -0.34
C PHE A 317 3.43 6.21 1.13
N LEU A 318 3.68 7.44 1.55
CA LEU A 318 3.90 7.76 2.96
C LEU A 318 2.60 8.14 3.67
N ILE A 319 1.69 8.81 2.95
CA ILE A 319 0.40 9.26 3.47
C ILE A 319 -0.74 8.91 2.54
N ARG A 320 -1.96 8.99 3.07
CA ARG A 320 -3.22 8.95 2.32
C ARG A 320 -4.11 10.10 2.73
N VAL A 321 -4.61 10.86 1.76
CA VAL A 321 -5.58 11.93 1.97
C VAL A 321 -6.99 11.38 1.84
N ILE A 322 -7.82 11.61 2.87
CA ILE A 322 -9.23 11.23 2.89
C ILE A 322 -10.07 12.50 2.89
N HIS A 323 -10.89 12.60 1.85
CA HIS A 323 -11.73 13.77 1.65
C HIS A 323 -13.02 13.65 2.45
N ARG A 324 -13.52 14.82 2.87
CA ARG A 324 -14.72 14.96 3.69
C ARG A 324 -16.00 14.90 2.84
N THR A 325 -17.06 14.33 3.43
CA THR A 325 -18.43 14.57 3.01
C THR A 325 -19.19 15.38 4.07
N ASP A 326 -20.31 16.03 3.69
CA ASP A 326 -21.20 16.66 4.66
C ASP A 326 -22.14 15.64 5.33
N ASP A 327 -23.05 16.13 6.13
CA ASP A 327 -24.07 15.34 6.82
C ASP A 327 -25.11 14.67 5.88
N ASN A 328 -25.13 15.03 4.60
CA ASN A 328 -25.92 14.41 3.54
C ASN A 328 -25.07 13.61 2.54
N ALA A 329 -23.82 13.32 2.91
CA ALA A 329 -22.82 12.64 2.09
C ALA A 329 -22.50 13.32 0.75
N LYS A 330 -22.76 14.60 0.63
CA LYS A 330 -22.37 15.38 -0.55
C LYS A 330 -20.90 15.74 -0.47
N ARG A 331 -20.19 15.52 -1.56
CA ARG A 331 -18.81 15.98 -1.72
C ARG A 331 -18.80 17.46 -2.05
N TYR A 332 -17.93 18.21 -1.39
CA TYR A 332 -17.73 19.61 -1.70
C TYR A 332 -16.89 19.77 -2.97
N GLN A 333 -17.33 20.68 -3.87
CA GLN A 333 -16.52 21.05 -5.05
C GLN A 333 -15.22 21.78 -4.66
N ARG A 334 -15.18 22.43 -3.49
CA ARG A 334 -13.99 23.05 -2.89
C ARG A 334 -13.74 22.40 -1.54
N GLU A 335 -12.78 21.51 -1.52
CA GLU A 335 -12.34 20.84 -0.32
C GLU A 335 -11.62 21.81 0.59
N THR A 336 -12.28 22.18 1.69
CA THR A 336 -11.71 23.08 2.71
C THR A 336 -11.04 22.33 3.84
N SER A 337 -11.40 21.05 4.03
CA SER A 337 -10.83 20.18 5.07
C SER A 337 -10.78 18.72 4.63
N PHE A 338 -9.79 18.01 5.13
CA PHE A 338 -9.49 16.61 4.84
C PHE A 338 -8.78 15.98 6.03
N LYS A 339 -8.79 14.66 6.13
CA LYS A 339 -7.94 13.91 7.05
C LYS A 339 -6.73 13.38 6.31
N ILE A 340 -5.59 13.27 6.99
CA ILE A 340 -4.39 12.63 6.46
C ILE A 340 -4.02 11.48 7.38
N TYR A 341 -3.88 10.30 6.80
CA TYR A 341 -3.40 9.11 7.51
C TYR A 341 -2.03 8.70 6.97
N LEU A 342 -1.18 8.20 7.84
CA LEU A 342 -0.01 7.44 7.40
C LEU A 342 -0.48 6.17 6.68
N THR A 343 0.25 5.76 5.65
CA THR A 343 -0.08 4.51 4.93
C THR A 343 0.14 3.25 5.77
N ASN A 344 0.93 3.38 6.82
CA ASN A 344 1.04 2.38 7.88
C ASN A 344 1.42 3.08 9.20
N PRO A 345 0.81 2.73 10.34
CA PRO A 345 1.08 3.38 11.61
C PRO A 345 2.52 3.21 12.11
N SER A 346 3.26 2.19 11.69
CA SER A 346 4.66 1.98 12.09
C SER A 346 5.62 3.11 11.63
N LEU A 347 5.22 3.92 10.65
CA LEU A 347 5.96 5.13 10.29
C LEU A 347 6.02 6.14 11.43
N ARG A 348 4.96 6.24 12.26
CA ARG A 348 4.97 7.08 13.46
C ARG A 348 5.97 6.57 14.50
N CYS A 349 5.97 5.26 14.74
CA CYS A 349 6.92 4.63 15.66
C CYS A 349 8.38 4.95 15.30
N ALA A 350 8.69 5.05 14.01
CA ALA A 350 10.03 5.38 13.53
C ALA A 350 10.45 6.84 13.80
N LEU A 351 9.50 7.75 13.85
CA LEU A 351 9.75 9.18 14.06
C LEU A 351 9.74 9.58 15.53
N PHE A 352 8.96 8.87 16.33
CA PHE A 352 8.73 9.20 17.74
C PHE A 352 9.12 8.00 18.63
N GLN A 353 8.16 7.40 19.28
CA GLN A 353 8.35 6.21 20.11
C GLN A 353 7.26 5.19 19.82
N PRO A 354 7.51 3.90 20.09
CA PRO A 354 6.46 2.90 20.08
C PRO A 354 5.29 3.31 20.97
N ILE A 355 4.07 3.22 20.44
CA ILE A 355 2.88 3.58 21.17
C ILE A 355 2.47 2.46 22.14
N ARG A 356 1.99 2.85 23.31
CA ARG A 356 1.47 1.95 24.35
C ARG A 356 -0.05 2.09 24.43
N VAL A 357 -0.72 1.08 24.95
CA VAL A 357 -2.18 1.09 25.17
C VAL A 357 -2.62 2.26 26.08
N THR A 358 -1.73 2.71 26.97
CA THR A 358 -2.00 3.80 27.92
C THR A 358 -1.74 5.21 27.36
N ASP A 359 -1.21 5.33 26.16
CA ASP A 359 -0.87 6.62 25.56
C ASP A 359 -2.14 7.27 24.99
N ASP A 360 -2.28 8.58 25.10
CA ASP A 360 -3.47 9.31 24.67
C ASP A 360 -3.72 9.19 23.15
N GLU A 361 -2.65 9.04 22.37
CA GLU A 361 -2.68 8.93 20.90
C GLU A 361 -3.04 7.53 20.38
N ILE A 362 -3.30 6.55 21.25
CA ILE A 362 -3.62 5.18 20.83
C ILE A 362 -4.85 5.15 19.90
N GLY A 363 -5.86 5.95 20.17
CA GLY A 363 -7.06 6.05 19.35
C GLY A 363 -6.76 6.43 17.91
N ASP A 364 -5.94 7.46 17.71
CA ASP A 364 -5.54 7.95 16.39
C ASP A 364 -4.73 6.90 15.61
N MET A 365 -3.90 6.13 16.32
CA MET A 365 -3.12 5.07 15.69
C MET A 365 -3.94 3.84 15.35
N VAL A 366 -4.93 3.51 16.17
CA VAL A 366 -5.93 2.47 15.86
C VAL A 366 -6.74 2.88 14.62
N GLU A 367 -7.22 4.11 14.55
CA GLU A 367 -7.92 4.64 13.37
C GLU A 367 -7.02 4.59 12.13
N THR A 368 -5.75 5.03 12.25
CA THR A 368 -4.75 4.94 11.17
C THR A 368 -4.53 3.49 10.73
N ALA A 369 -4.43 2.53 11.66
CA ALA A 369 -4.27 1.13 11.35
C ALA A 369 -5.47 0.55 10.58
N VAL A 370 -6.69 0.92 10.94
CA VAL A 370 -7.91 0.53 10.23
C VAL A 370 -7.92 1.11 8.81
N TYR A 371 -7.66 2.40 8.65
CA TYR A 371 -7.61 3.04 7.33
C TYR A 371 -6.54 2.44 6.43
N ALA A 372 -5.38 2.04 6.97
CA ALA A 372 -4.31 1.40 6.21
C ALA A 372 -4.76 0.12 5.48
N GLN A 373 -5.80 -0.59 5.98
CA GLN A 373 -6.29 -1.82 5.36
C GLN A 373 -7.03 -1.59 4.03
N TRP A 374 -7.53 -0.37 3.80
CA TRP A 374 -8.21 -0.02 2.53
C TRP A 374 -7.30 0.59 1.47
N ILE A 375 -6.04 0.92 1.80
CA ILE A 375 -5.08 1.48 0.84
C ILE A 375 -4.92 0.58 -0.40
N PRO A 376 -4.85 -0.76 -0.27
CA PRO A 376 -4.75 -1.66 -1.42
C PRO A 376 -6.00 -1.73 -2.29
N ARG A 377 -7.13 -1.21 -1.81
CA ARG A 377 -8.42 -1.35 -2.49
C ARG A 377 -8.44 -0.65 -3.85
N GLN A 378 -8.69 -1.42 -4.88
CA GLN A 378 -8.85 -0.95 -6.27
C GLN A 378 -10.32 -0.84 -6.71
N SER A 379 -11.29 -1.11 -5.80
CA SER A 379 -12.71 -1.08 -6.13
C SER A 379 -13.18 0.31 -6.53
N THR A 380 -13.93 0.38 -7.63
CA THR A 380 -14.58 1.60 -8.13
C THR A 380 -15.98 1.81 -7.55
N ASP A 381 -16.54 0.79 -6.87
CA ASP A 381 -17.97 0.75 -6.51
C ASP A 381 -18.29 1.58 -5.26
N SER A 382 -17.34 1.80 -4.39
CA SER A 382 -17.52 2.70 -3.25
C SER A 382 -16.25 3.47 -2.91
N VAL A 383 -16.44 4.70 -2.46
CA VAL A 383 -15.37 5.57 -1.97
C VAL A 383 -15.43 5.61 -0.46
N ILE A 384 -14.26 5.43 0.19
CA ILE A 384 -14.08 5.59 1.63
C ILE A 384 -13.86 7.07 1.93
N THR A 385 -14.66 7.61 2.82
CA THR A 385 -14.61 8.99 3.27
C THR A 385 -14.92 9.08 4.76
N PHE A 386 -14.89 10.25 5.34
CA PHE A 386 -15.47 10.55 6.66
C PHE A 386 -16.55 11.63 6.50
N ALA A 387 -17.55 11.59 7.37
CA ALA A 387 -18.55 12.64 7.42
C ALA A 387 -18.23 13.61 8.57
N ASN A 388 -18.32 14.91 8.30
CA ASN A 388 -18.09 15.94 9.29
C ASN A 388 -18.99 17.15 9.00
N TRP A 389 -19.68 17.66 10.04
CA TRP A 389 -20.62 18.78 9.91
C TRP A 389 -20.64 19.64 11.17
N ARG A 390 -21.18 20.85 11.06
CA ARG A 390 -21.43 21.72 12.22
C ARG A 390 -22.88 21.61 12.66
N LEU A 391 -23.11 21.14 13.87
CA LEU A 391 -24.42 21.12 14.52
C LEU A 391 -24.79 22.51 14.99
N ASN A 392 -23.84 23.27 15.57
CA ASN A 392 -23.96 24.65 15.98
C ASN A 392 -22.58 25.33 16.03
N LYS A 393 -22.45 26.56 16.56
CA LYS A 393 -21.16 27.26 16.64
C LYS A 393 -20.10 26.56 17.52
N LYS A 394 -20.53 25.64 18.40
CA LYS A 394 -19.64 24.99 19.39
C LYS A 394 -19.54 23.48 19.20
N THR A 395 -20.53 22.86 18.54
CA THR A 395 -20.60 21.39 18.42
C THR A 395 -20.37 20.97 16.97
N GLN A 396 -19.43 20.07 16.80
CA GLN A 396 -19.11 19.43 15.52
C GLN A 396 -19.55 17.96 15.60
N GLY A 397 -20.27 17.49 14.58
CA GLY A 397 -20.57 16.07 14.42
C GLY A 397 -19.58 15.44 13.47
N GLU A 398 -19.17 14.21 13.76
CA GLU A 398 -18.26 13.44 12.93
C GLU A 398 -18.66 11.94 12.96
N VAL A 399 -18.46 11.27 11.82
CA VAL A 399 -18.48 9.82 11.70
C VAL A 399 -17.16 9.42 11.05
N ASP A 400 -16.41 8.52 11.69
CA ASP A 400 -15.03 8.22 11.34
C ASP A 400 -14.90 7.69 9.92
N ILE A 401 -15.77 6.74 9.52
CA ILE A 401 -15.72 6.13 8.19
C ILE A 401 -17.11 6.04 7.61
N VAL A 402 -17.26 6.49 6.37
CA VAL A 402 -18.48 6.38 5.57
C VAL A 402 -18.12 5.82 4.20
N GLY A 403 -18.77 4.73 3.81
CA GLY A 403 -18.69 4.19 2.46
C GLY A 403 -19.77 4.81 1.57
N ILE A 404 -19.35 5.47 0.49
CA ILE A 404 -20.23 6.11 -0.49
C ILE A 404 -20.31 5.23 -1.75
N ASP A 405 -21.53 4.85 -2.15
CA ASP A 405 -21.81 4.25 -3.46
C ASP A 405 -21.47 5.25 -4.56
N THR A 406 -20.58 4.88 -5.48
CA THR A 406 -20.13 5.77 -6.54
C THR A 406 -21.20 6.05 -7.59
N GLY A 407 -22.08 5.10 -7.86
CA GLY A 407 -23.18 5.24 -8.82
C GLY A 407 -24.33 6.09 -8.29
N ARG A 408 -24.71 5.88 -7.04
CA ARG A 408 -25.84 6.59 -6.40
C ARG A 408 -25.45 7.84 -5.65
N GLN A 409 -24.15 8.02 -5.36
CA GLN A 409 -23.60 9.13 -4.55
C GLN A 409 -24.29 9.23 -3.18
N LYS A 410 -24.54 8.08 -2.55
CA LYS A 410 -25.21 7.97 -1.24
C LYS A 410 -24.39 7.10 -0.30
N PRO A 411 -24.47 7.35 1.02
CA PRO A 411 -23.89 6.45 2.02
C PRO A 411 -24.49 5.05 1.91
N GLN A 412 -23.62 4.06 1.94
CA GLN A 412 -24.03 2.65 2.00
C GLN A 412 -23.85 2.06 3.38
N TRP A 413 -22.81 2.47 4.10
CA TRP A 413 -22.46 1.96 5.42
C TRP A 413 -21.62 3.01 6.17
N ALA A 414 -21.60 2.87 7.49
CA ALA A 414 -20.83 3.71 8.39
C ALA A 414 -20.14 2.87 9.45
N VAL A 415 -18.97 3.32 9.88
CA VAL A 415 -18.17 2.72 10.94
C VAL A 415 -17.67 3.80 11.87
N GLU A 416 -17.77 3.53 13.17
CA GLU A 416 -17.20 4.35 14.23
C GLU A 416 -16.06 3.57 14.89
N ILE A 417 -14.87 4.14 14.92
CA ILE A 417 -13.67 3.46 15.43
C ILE A 417 -13.44 3.86 16.87
N LYS A 418 -13.46 2.87 17.76
CA LYS A 418 -13.22 3.04 19.19
C LYS A 418 -12.27 1.94 19.69
N TRP A 419 -11.27 2.35 20.45
CA TRP A 419 -10.41 1.46 21.27
C TRP A 419 -10.92 1.49 22.71
N SER A 420 -12.16 1.04 22.93
CA SER A 420 -12.78 1.05 24.25
C SER A 420 -14.11 0.27 24.25
N ASP A 421 -14.37 -0.48 25.31
CA ASP A 421 -15.63 -1.20 25.53
C ASP A 421 -16.72 -0.32 26.14
N ARG A 422 -16.42 0.92 26.54
CA ARG A 422 -17.36 1.86 27.17
C ARG A 422 -18.65 2.04 26.38
N TYR A 423 -18.53 2.12 25.06
CA TYR A 423 -19.67 2.39 24.17
C TYR A 423 -20.63 1.20 24.03
N THR A 424 -20.20 -0.01 24.38
CA THR A 424 -21.09 -1.17 24.44
C THR A 424 -22.09 -1.06 25.56
N GLU A 425 -21.69 -0.43 26.68
CA GLU A 425 -22.58 -0.15 27.83
C GLU A 425 -23.37 1.14 27.63
N ARG A 426 -22.75 2.14 27.00
CA ARG A 426 -23.29 3.51 26.81
C ARG A 426 -23.39 3.92 25.35
N PRO A 427 -24.16 3.21 24.53
CA PRO A 427 -24.23 3.48 23.08
C PRO A 427 -24.84 4.86 22.77
N GLY A 428 -25.62 5.43 23.67
CA GLY A 428 -26.15 6.80 23.53
C GLY A 428 -25.06 7.88 23.45
N GLU A 429 -23.83 7.61 23.89
CA GLU A 429 -22.69 8.53 23.73
C GLU A 429 -22.17 8.59 22.27
N LEU A 430 -22.62 7.72 21.38
CA LEU A 430 -22.35 7.76 19.94
C LEU A 430 -23.31 8.75 19.22
N GLU A 431 -23.51 9.92 19.79
CA GLU A 431 -24.51 10.92 19.35
C GLU A 431 -24.39 11.24 17.86
N SER A 432 -23.17 11.44 17.35
CA SER A 432 -22.92 11.77 15.94
C SER A 432 -23.36 10.64 15.01
N LEU A 433 -22.97 9.41 15.31
CA LEU A 433 -23.34 8.25 14.51
C LEU A 433 -24.85 8.02 14.53
N LEU A 434 -25.48 8.01 15.71
CA LEU A 434 -26.92 7.82 15.91
C LEU A 434 -27.74 8.90 15.21
N TRP A 435 -27.25 10.13 15.12
CA TRP A 435 -27.89 11.22 14.38
C TRP A 435 -27.71 11.09 12.86
N TYR A 436 -26.50 10.67 12.41
CA TYR A 436 -26.17 10.56 10.99
C TYR A 436 -26.91 9.45 10.28
N MET A 437 -27.04 8.29 10.95
CA MET A 437 -27.58 7.06 10.38
C MET A 437 -29.00 7.20 9.82
N PRO A 438 -30.04 7.59 10.61
CA PRO A 438 -31.41 7.73 10.13
C PRO A 438 -31.53 8.79 9.04
N LYS A 439 -30.78 9.90 9.17
CA LYS A 439 -30.77 11.00 8.21
C LYS A 439 -30.34 10.54 6.80
N ASN A 440 -29.44 9.57 6.73
CA ASN A 440 -28.91 9.02 5.49
C ASN A 440 -29.53 7.68 5.09
N GLY A 441 -30.58 7.24 5.78
CA GLY A 441 -31.28 5.99 5.49
C GLY A 441 -30.47 4.73 5.78
N LEU A 442 -29.52 4.82 6.73
CA LEU A 442 -28.71 3.69 7.18
C LEU A 442 -29.36 3.06 8.40
N THR A 443 -29.47 1.73 8.41
CA THR A 443 -30.09 0.95 9.49
C THR A 443 -29.04 0.23 10.36
N ASP A 444 -27.87 -0.04 9.82
CA ASP A 444 -26.81 -0.81 10.46
C ASP A 444 -25.48 -0.06 10.42
N ALA A 445 -24.77 -0.05 11.54
CA ALA A 445 -23.41 0.48 11.65
C ALA A 445 -22.50 -0.46 12.42
N ILE A 446 -21.23 -0.47 12.08
CA ILE A 446 -20.20 -1.12 12.87
C ILE A 446 -19.64 -0.09 13.84
N VAL A 447 -19.49 -0.47 15.10
CA VAL A 447 -18.76 0.27 16.12
C VAL A 447 -17.65 -0.63 16.62
N THR A 448 -16.42 -0.18 16.54
CA THR A 448 -15.34 -1.02 17.09
C THR A 448 -15.28 -0.89 18.61
N SER A 449 -14.76 -1.92 19.25
CA SER A 449 -14.55 -2.06 20.68
C SER A 449 -13.14 -2.55 20.96
N GLU A 450 -12.74 -2.65 22.19
CA GLU A 450 -11.47 -3.27 22.59
C GLU A 450 -11.58 -4.80 22.62
N THR A 451 -12.62 -5.34 23.29
CA THR A 451 -12.75 -6.79 23.51
C THR A 451 -14.13 -7.35 23.20
N VAL A 452 -15.17 -6.53 23.20
CA VAL A 452 -16.57 -6.99 23.21
C VAL A 452 -17.11 -7.17 21.79
N THR A 453 -17.77 -8.31 21.56
CA THR A 453 -18.62 -8.56 20.38
C THR A 453 -20.08 -8.65 20.81
N MET A 454 -20.91 -7.73 20.36
CA MET A 454 -22.35 -7.75 20.61
C MET A 454 -23.13 -6.96 19.58
N MET A 455 -24.43 -7.14 19.56
CA MET A 455 -25.36 -6.34 18.76
C MET A 455 -26.30 -5.58 19.72
N LYS A 456 -26.59 -4.32 19.40
CA LYS A 456 -27.50 -3.49 20.20
C LYS A 456 -28.38 -2.64 19.28
N GLU A 457 -29.68 -2.69 19.51
CA GLU A 457 -30.64 -1.87 18.78
C GLU A 457 -30.88 -0.54 19.55
N MET A 458 -30.81 0.57 18.84
CA MET A 458 -31.00 1.92 19.33
C MET A 458 -31.80 2.75 18.32
N ASP A 459 -33.01 3.19 18.66
CA ASP A 459 -33.83 4.10 17.86
C ASP A 459 -33.92 3.74 16.34
N ASN A 460 -34.17 2.48 16.02
CA ASN A 460 -34.20 1.92 14.67
C ASN A 460 -32.85 1.80 13.97
N VAL A 461 -31.75 1.91 14.69
CA VAL A 461 -30.38 1.63 14.21
C VAL A 461 -29.82 0.43 14.95
N VAL A 462 -29.25 -0.51 14.21
CA VAL A 462 -28.56 -1.67 14.76
C VAL A 462 -27.06 -1.38 14.80
N LEU A 463 -26.50 -1.38 16.01
CA LEU A 463 -25.07 -1.20 16.25
C LEU A 463 -24.43 -2.58 16.43
N HIS A 464 -23.49 -2.90 15.53
CA HIS A 464 -22.70 -4.14 15.59
C HIS A 464 -21.35 -3.83 16.20
N PHE A 465 -21.19 -4.17 17.48
CA PHE A 465 -19.91 -4.04 18.18
C PHE A 465 -19.00 -5.22 17.88
N MET A 466 -17.76 -4.95 17.56
CA MET A 466 -16.72 -5.98 17.39
C MET A 466 -15.34 -5.42 17.70
N PRO A 467 -14.43 -6.26 18.25
CA PRO A 467 -13.08 -5.83 18.57
C PRO A 467 -12.38 -5.26 17.34
N VAL A 468 -11.73 -4.11 17.49
CA VAL A 468 -11.09 -3.41 16.35
C VAL A 468 -10.01 -4.25 15.68
N ALA A 469 -9.30 -5.09 16.43
CA ALA A 469 -8.33 -6.02 15.84
C ALA A 469 -8.99 -7.05 14.93
N CYS A 470 -10.17 -7.59 15.32
CA CYS A 470 -10.97 -8.49 14.48
C CYS A 470 -11.51 -7.76 13.24
N TYR A 471 -12.00 -6.52 13.42
CA TYR A 471 -12.46 -5.68 12.32
C TYR A 471 -11.35 -5.38 11.32
N THR A 472 -10.19 -4.95 11.80
CA THR A 472 -9.00 -4.65 10.99
C THR A 472 -8.56 -5.86 10.17
N TYR A 473 -8.52 -7.04 10.79
CA TYR A 473 -8.22 -8.30 10.10
C TYR A 473 -9.26 -8.62 9.01
N THR A 474 -10.54 -8.48 9.34
CA THR A 474 -11.65 -8.73 8.40
C THR A 474 -11.57 -7.81 7.17
N VAL A 475 -11.36 -6.51 7.40
CA VAL A 475 -11.21 -5.53 6.31
C VAL A 475 -10.01 -5.86 5.44
N ALA A 476 -8.87 -6.16 6.05
CA ALA A 476 -7.63 -6.47 5.34
C ALA A 476 -7.80 -7.71 4.42
N ARG A 477 -8.39 -8.78 4.96
CA ARG A 477 -8.66 -10.00 4.21
C ARG A 477 -9.65 -9.76 3.07
N ASN A 478 -10.76 -9.11 3.36
CA ASN A 478 -11.78 -8.82 2.35
C ASN A 478 -11.23 -7.91 1.23
N THR A 479 -10.33 -6.99 1.57
CA THR A 479 -9.64 -6.14 0.57
C THR A 479 -8.77 -6.99 -0.36
N LEU A 480 -8.03 -7.96 0.17
CA LEU A 480 -7.22 -8.87 -0.63
C LEU A 480 -8.09 -9.78 -1.52
N GLU A 481 -9.14 -10.40 -0.95
CA GLU A 481 -10.05 -11.27 -1.69
C GLU A 481 -10.80 -10.51 -2.81
N ASN A 482 -11.24 -9.29 -2.53
CA ASN A 482 -11.82 -8.43 -3.57
C ASN A 482 -10.81 -8.10 -4.68
N THR A 483 -9.54 -7.91 -4.31
CA THR A 483 -8.48 -7.68 -5.29
C THR A 483 -8.27 -8.94 -6.14
N ARG A 484 -8.22 -10.14 -5.54
CA ARG A 484 -8.18 -11.42 -6.27
C ARG A 484 -9.33 -11.54 -7.26
N PHE A 485 -10.54 -11.30 -6.80
CA PHE A 485 -11.74 -11.35 -7.65
C PHE A 485 -11.66 -10.40 -8.86
N LEU A 486 -11.17 -9.17 -8.68
CA LEU A 486 -11.00 -8.20 -9.76
C LEU A 486 -10.01 -8.66 -10.84
N TYR A 487 -9.06 -9.50 -10.48
CA TYR A 487 -8.09 -10.08 -11.41
C TYR A 487 -8.45 -11.51 -11.86
N GLY A 488 -9.65 -11.99 -11.52
CA GLY A 488 -10.18 -13.29 -11.99
C GLY A 488 -9.58 -14.52 -11.30
N LEU A 489 -9.16 -14.37 -10.04
CA LEU A 489 -8.60 -15.44 -9.22
C LEU A 489 -9.58 -15.90 -8.14
#